data_28274a13dab3b596bfcd9e8ce7cafea7
#
_entry.id   28274a13dab3b596bfcd9e8ce7cafea7
#
_cell.length_a   1.000
_cell.length_b   1.000
_cell.length_c   1.000
_cell.angle_alpha   90.00
_cell.angle_beta   90.00
_cell.angle_gamma   90.00
#
_symmetry.space_group_name_H-M   'P 1'
#
loop_
_entity.id
_entity.type
_entity.pdbx_description
1 polymer ?
#
loop_
_entity_poly.entity_id
_entity_poly.type
_entity_poly.pdbx_seq_one_letter_code
_entity_poly.pdbx_strand_id
1 'polypeptide(L)'
;MDTLLHGVVGAALCSRTGLAGGRRGPVDAQGRRAFVDWTLWAAFFFGIFPDLASLGIHFMMDAFSGNGVRWHGIPGFVFFLYDVTHSLLGIAVCCGLLVAWQRALWLPALAWPLHVLTDVPTHGAGRFLTPIFWPFSDWGFAGWSWWIYPRVFFGGWILVGALWLVVVALRLARRKT
;
A
#
# COMPACT_ATOMS: atom_id res chain seq x y z
N MET A 1 1.23 3.21 8.16
CA MET A 1 0.22 4.28 7.90
C MET A 1 -1.18 3.65 7.90
N ASP A 2 -2.24 4.47 7.76
CA ASP A 2 -3.60 3.91 7.60
C ASP A 2 -3.73 3.19 6.23
N THR A 3 -4.44 2.07 6.22
CA THR A 3 -4.56 1.18 5.06
C THR A 3 -5.01 1.88 3.78
N LEU A 4 -6.00 2.80 3.86
CA LEU A 4 -6.48 3.53 2.69
C LEU A 4 -5.41 4.47 2.13
N LEU A 5 -4.63 5.09 3.01
CA LEU A 5 -3.55 5.98 2.63
C LEU A 5 -2.51 5.27 1.78
N HIS A 6 -2.14 4.02 2.14
CA HIS A 6 -1.23 3.18 1.34
C HIS A 6 -1.78 2.92 -0.07
N GLY A 7 -3.08 2.63 -0.17
CA GLY A 7 -3.72 2.45 -1.47
C GLY A 7 -3.64 3.70 -2.34
N VAL A 8 -3.93 4.87 -1.75
CA VAL A 8 -3.91 6.16 -2.48
C VAL A 8 -2.48 6.56 -2.88
N VAL A 9 -1.48 6.30 -2.02
CA VAL A 9 -0.05 6.49 -2.34
C VAL A 9 0.38 5.53 -3.46
N GLY A 10 0.03 4.25 -3.36
CA GLY A 10 0.30 3.25 -4.39
C GLY A 10 -0.25 3.66 -5.74
N ALA A 11 -1.51 4.07 -5.79
CA ALA A 11 -2.16 4.57 -7.00
C ALA A 11 -1.44 5.81 -7.56
N ALA A 12 -1.00 6.74 -6.71
CA ALA A 12 -0.30 7.96 -7.13
C ALA A 12 1.09 7.68 -7.71
N LEU A 13 1.82 6.71 -7.16
CA LEU A 13 3.22 6.47 -7.53
C LEU A 13 3.38 5.30 -8.51
N CYS A 14 2.60 4.24 -8.37
CA CYS A 14 2.79 2.95 -9.03
C CYS A 14 1.73 2.65 -10.11
N SER A 15 1.07 3.67 -10.67
CA SER A 15 0.12 3.50 -11.77
C SER A 15 0.52 4.31 -13.00
N ARG A 16 -0.03 3.94 -14.16
CA ARG A 16 0.12 4.72 -15.40
C ARG A 16 -0.57 6.08 -15.32
N THR A 17 -1.62 6.20 -14.52
CA THR A 17 -2.29 7.48 -14.22
C THR A 17 -1.48 8.31 -13.23
N GLY A 18 -0.69 7.70 -12.36
CA GLY A 18 0.18 8.34 -11.39
C GLY A 18 1.49 8.89 -12.00
N LEU A 19 2.50 9.10 -11.16
CA LEU A 19 3.79 9.66 -11.57
C LEU A 19 4.56 8.76 -12.52
N ALA A 20 4.50 7.42 -12.33
CA ALA A 20 5.20 6.45 -13.17
C ALA A 20 4.71 6.42 -14.62
N GLY A 21 3.57 6.96 -14.91
CA GLY A 21 2.89 6.84 -16.22
C GLY A 21 3.38 7.75 -17.33
N GLY A 22 4.61 8.24 -17.32
CA GLY A 22 5.24 8.93 -18.45
C GLY A 22 4.42 10.05 -19.13
N ARG A 23 4.86 10.50 -20.33
CA ARG A 23 4.21 11.59 -21.08
C ARG A 23 2.82 11.26 -21.64
N ARG A 24 2.56 9.99 -21.96
CA ARG A 24 1.26 9.53 -22.45
C ARG A 24 0.54 8.83 -21.30
N GLY A 25 -0.32 9.57 -20.57
CA GLY A 25 -1.26 8.93 -19.64
C GLY A 25 -2.17 7.98 -20.40
N PRO A 26 -2.76 6.98 -19.74
CA PRO A 26 -3.64 6.06 -20.41
C PRO A 26 -4.89 6.81 -20.82
N VAL A 27 -4.87 7.23 -22.05
CA VAL A 27 -6.08 7.45 -22.82
C VAL A 27 -6.21 6.14 -23.56
N ASP A 28 -7.29 5.41 -23.36
CA ASP A 28 -7.58 4.28 -24.22
C ASP A 28 -7.78 4.79 -25.66
N ALA A 29 -7.83 3.87 -26.62
CA ALA A 29 -8.05 4.21 -28.03
C ALA A 29 -9.30 5.08 -28.27
N GLN A 30 -10.20 5.18 -27.27
CA GLN A 30 -11.45 5.93 -27.28
C GLN A 30 -11.37 7.24 -26.48
N GLY A 31 -10.20 7.65 -25.98
CA GLY A 31 -10.04 8.91 -25.24
C GLY A 31 -10.60 8.91 -23.82
N ARG A 32 -10.88 7.72 -23.24
CA ARG A 32 -11.48 7.60 -21.90
C ARG A 32 -10.48 7.84 -20.76
N ARG A 33 -10.98 8.35 -19.67
CA ARG A 33 -10.25 8.95 -18.54
C ARG A 33 -9.61 7.93 -17.59
N ALA A 34 -8.78 8.43 -16.69
CA ALA A 34 -7.96 7.74 -15.70
C ALA A 34 -8.63 6.59 -14.91
N PHE A 35 -9.94 6.64 -14.69
CA PHE A 35 -10.69 5.57 -14.00
C PHE A 35 -10.77 4.24 -14.79
N VAL A 36 -10.48 4.26 -16.10
CA VAL A 36 -10.40 3.07 -16.94
C VAL A 36 -8.99 2.45 -16.88
N ASP A 37 -8.01 3.15 -16.28
CA ASP A 37 -6.68 2.62 -16.08
C ASP A 37 -6.69 1.55 -15.00
N TRP A 38 -6.71 0.29 -15.43
CA TRP A 38 -6.67 -0.84 -14.51
C TRP A 38 -5.43 -0.83 -13.59
N THR A 39 -4.31 -0.22 -14.04
CA THR A 39 -3.09 -0.13 -13.21
C THR A 39 -3.28 0.79 -12.00
N LEU A 40 -4.19 1.77 -12.08
CA LEU A 40 -4.57 2.61 -10.95
C LEU A 40 -5.19 1.76 -9.83
N TRP A 41 -6.18 0.95 -10.20
CA TRP A 41 -6.89 0.09 -9.26
C TRP A 41 -6.02 -1.06 -8.74
N ALA A 42 -5.18 -1.63 -9.61
CA ALA A 42 -4.22 -2.65 -9.21
C ALA A 42 -3.18 -2.08 -8.23
N ALA A 43 -2.63 -0.89 -8.48
CA ALA A 43 -1.69 -0.24 -7.57
C ALA A 43 -2.35 0.14 -6.25
N PHE A 44 -3.59 0.61 -6.27
CA PHE A 44 -4.38 0.83 -5.05
C PHE A 44 -4.53 -0.47 -4.27
N PHE A 45 -4.95 -1.55 -4.94
CA PHE A 45 -5.12 -2.85 -4.31
C PHE A 45 -3.81 -3.38 -3.70
N PHE A 46 -2.70 -3.37 -4.45
CA PHE A 46 -1.41 -3.80 -3.91
C PHE A 46 -0.91 -2.91 -2.76
N GLY A 47 -1.29 -1.63 -2.75
CA GLY A 47 -1.01 -0.72 -1.64
C GLY A 47 -1.76 -1.05 -0.36
N ILE A 48 -2.97 -1.63 -0.42
CA ILE A 48 -3.74 -2.03 0.77
C ILE A 48 -3.61 -3.52 1.09
N PHE A 49 -3.12 -4.33 0.15
CA PHE A 49 -3.13 -5.79 0.24
C PHE A 49 -2.40 -6.35 1.46
N PRO A 50 -1.20 -5.86 1.88
CA PRO A 50 -0.51 -6.39 3.06
C PRO A 50 -1.38 -6.37 4.32
N ASP A 51 -2.07 -5.25 4.55
CA ASP A 51 -2.99 -5.11 5.68
C ASP A 51 -4.23 -6.00 5.54
N LEU A 52 -4.81 -6.06 4.34
CA LEU A 52 -5.97 -6.92 4.08
C LEU A 52 -5.65 -8.39 4.24
N ALA A 53 -4.48 -8.83 3.79
CA ALA A 53 -4.04 -10.22 3.88
C ALA A 53 -3.61 -10.64 5.29
N SER A 54 -3.53 -9.72 6.23
CA SER A 54 -3.20 -9.96 7.63
C SER A 54 -4.35 -9.52 8.54
N LEU A 55 -4.33 -8.29 9.03
CA LEU A 55 -5.36 -7.74 9.93
C LEU A 55 -6.76 -7.73 9.32
N GLY A 56 -6.88 -7.51 8.00
CA GLY A 56 -8.17 -7.56 7.31
C GLY A 56 -8.88 -8.90 7.48
N ILE A 57 -8.14 -10.02 7.46
CA ILE A 57 -8.69 -11.36 7.71
C ILE A 57 -9.28 -11.45 9.12
N HIS A 58 -8.55 -10.96 10.13
CA HIS A 58 -9.05 -10.94 11.51
C HIS A 58 -10.33 -10.12 11.65
N PHE A 59 -10.36 -8.92 11.08
CA PHE A 59 -11.55 -8.07 11.17
C PHE A 59 -12.76 -8.65 10.44
N MET A 60 -12.53 -9.33 9.31
CA MET A 60 -13.58 -10.07 8.63
C MET A 60 -14.12 -11.22 9.48
N MET A 61 -13.25 -12.02 10.09
CA MET A 61 -13.66 -13.11 11.00
C MET A 61 -14.47 -12.57 12.18
N ASP A 62 -14.05 -11.48 12.80
CA ASP A 62 -14.79 -10.84 13.90
C ASP A 62 -16.16 -10.33 13.45
N ALA A 63 -16.22 -9.68 12.27
CA ALA A 63 -17.49 -9.20 11.73
C ALA A 63 -18.49 -10.34 11.46
N PHE A 64 -18.02 -11.43 10.85
CA PHE A 64 -18.87 -12.61 10.57
C PHE A 64 -19.28 -13.38 11.83
N SER A 65 -18.47 -13.33 12.90
CA SER A 65 -18.82 -13.97 14.17
C SER A 65 -19.81 -13.16 15.01
N GLY A 66 -20.21 -11.97 14.55
CA GLY A 66 -21.10 -11.06 15.29
C GLY A 66 -20.46 -10.34 16.47
N ASN A 67 -19.14 -10.48 16.68
CA ASN A 67 -18.43 -9.87 17.81
C ASN A 67 -18.07 -8.38 17.58
N GLY A 68 -18.31 -7.85 16.37
CA GLY A 68 -17.79 -6.55 15.95
C GLY A 68 -16.26 -6.58 15.77
N VAL A 69 -15.69 -5.49 15.27
CA VAL A 69 -14.24 -5.37 15.05
C VAL A 69 -13.50 -5.15 16.36
N ARG A 70 -12.55 -6.02 16.70
CA ARG A 70 -11.79 -5.96 17.96
C ARG A 70 -10.29 -5.91 17.67
N TRP A 71 -9.59 -5.08 18.46
CA TRP A 71 -8.13 -4.95 18.43
C TRP A 71 -7.40 -5.85 19.43
N HIS A 72 -8.13 -6.70 20.15
CA HIS A 72 -7.61 -7.66 21.12
C HIS A 72 -8.04 -9.07 20.72
N GLY A 73 -7.29 -10.06 21.17
CA GLY A 73 -7.57 -11.46 20.84
C GLY A 73 -7.20 -11.82 19.39
N ILE A 74 -6.32 -11.05 18.75
CA ILE A 74 -5.84 -11.33 17.39
C ILE A 74 -5.11 -12.68 17.38
N PRO A 75 -5.53 -13.65 16.55
CA PRO A 75 -4.91 -14.96 16.47
C PRO A 75 -3.46 -14.91 16.01
N GLY A 76 -2.62 -15.85 16.48
CA GLY A 76 -1.18 -15.90 16.15
C GLY A 76 -0.90 -16.02 14.65
N PHE A 77 -1.75 -16.72 13.89
CA PHE A 77 -1.57 -16.83 12.44
C PHE A 77 -1.70 -15.50 11.71
N VAL A 78 -2.47 -14.54 12.26
CA VAL A 78 -2.60 -13.19 11.67
C VAL A 78 -1.28 -12.44 11.77
N PHE A 79 -0.56 -12.57 12.89
CA PHE A 79 0.78 -12.01 13.04
C PHE A 79 1.78 -12.67 12.10
N PHE A 80 1.70 -14.00 11.92
CA PHE A 80 2.52 -14.69 10.93
C PHE A 80 2.26 -14.15 9.50
N LEU A 81 1.00 -13.94 9.13
CA LEU A 81 0.66 -13.34 7.84
C LEU A 81 1.15 -11.88 7.73
N TYR A 82 1.08 -11.14 8.84
CA TYR A 82 1.65 -9.79 8.91
C TYR A 82 3.16 -9.82 8.66
N ASP A 83 3.88 -10.70 9.34
CA ASP A 83 5.33 -10.84 9.19
C ASP A 83 5.71 -11.21 7.74
N VAL A 84 5.01 -12.16 7.14
CA VAL A 84 5.23 -12.55 5.72
C VAL A 84 4.97 -11.35 4.79
N THR A 85 3.84 -10.67 4.95
CA THR A 85 3.44 -9.62 4.01
C THR A 85 4.21 -8.31 4.19
N HIS A 86 4.83 -8.09 5.36
CA HIS A 86 5.60 -6.88 5.68
C HIS A 86 7.12 -7.10 5.72
N SER A 87 7.61 -8.29 5.31
CA SER A 87 9.04 -8.57 5.17
C SER A 87 9.54 -8.40 3.75
N LEU A 88 10.83 -8.04 3.60
CA LEU A 88 11.48 -7.95 2.29
C LEU A 88 11.48 -9.29 1.56
N LEU A 89 11.67 -10.41 2.28
CA LEU A 89 11.64 -11.74 1.69
C LEU A 89 10.25 -12.08 1.16
N GLY A 90 9.20 -11.88 1.97
CA GLY A 90 7.82 -12.12 1.55
C GLY A 90 7.43 -11.29 0.34
N ILE A 91 7.79 -10.00 0.33
CA ILE A 91 7.58 -9.10 -0.82
C ILE A 91 8.31 -9.62 -2.06
N ALA A 92 9.61 -9.93 -1.94
CA ALA A 92 10.41 -10.39 -3.08
C ALA A 92 9.85 -11.66 -3.70
N VAL A 93 9.45 -12.63 -2.87
CA VAL A 93 8.85 -13.89 -3.34
C VAL A 93 7.48 -13.64 -3.97
N CYS A 94 6.56 -12.98 -3.26
CA CYS A 94 5.19 -12.80 -3.75
C CYS A 94 5.13 -11.90 -4.98
N CYS A 95 5.75 -10.72 -4.95
CA CYS A 95 5.79 -9.82 -6.10
C CYS A 95 6.59 -10.44 -7.25
N GLY A 96 7.68 -11.15 -6.97
CA GLY A 96 8.47 -11.86 -7.98
C GLY A 96 7.65 -12.90 -8.72
N LEU A 97 6.92 -13.75 -8.01
CA LEU A 97 6.02 -14.75 -8.60
C LEU A 97 4.87 -14.11 -9.39
N LEU A 98 4.25 -13.06 -8.85
CA LEU A 98 3.18 -12.33 -9.52
C LEU A 98 3.66 -11.71 -10.84
N VAL A 99 4.83 -11.09 -10.87
CA VAL A 99 5.40 -10.46 -12.06
C VAL A 99 5.92 -11.51 -13.04
N ALA A 100 6.46 -12.64 -12.57
CA ALA A 100 6.84 -13.76 -13.43
C ALA A 100 5.64 -14.37 -14.14
N TRP A 101 4.50 -14.51 -13.43
CA TRP A 101 3.25 -14.99 -14.00
C TRP A 101 2.60 -13.98 -14.96
N GLN A 102 2.54 -12.69 -14.55
CA GLN A 102 1.92 -11.62 -15.33
C GLN A 102 2.79 -10.38 -15.33
N ARG A 103 3.62 -10.23 -16.35
CA ARG A 103 4.58 -9.12 -16.49
C ARG A 103 3.94 -7.73 -16.43
N ALA A 104 2.68 -7.60 -16.86
CA ALA A 104 1.97 -6.32 -16.82
C ALA A 104 1.77 -5.78 -15.38
N LEU A 105 1.88 -6.66 -14.35
CA LEU A 105 1.75 -6.29 -12.94
C LEU A 105 3.01 -5.64 -12.34
N TRP A 106 4.16 -5.63 -13.05
CA TRP A 106 5.43 -5.14 -12.48
C TRP A 106 5.32 -3.75 -11.86
N LEU A 107 4.62 -2.83 -12.53
CA LEU A 107 4.47 -1.45 -12.06
C LEU A 107 3.49 -1.34 -10.86
N PRO A 108 2.23 -1.82 -10.95
CA PRO A 108 1.32 -1.75 -9.81
C PRO A 108 1.80 -2.58 -8.61
N ALA A 109 2.50 -3.70 -8.80
CA ALA A 109 3.03 -4.51 -7.69
C ALA A 109 4.06 -3.76 -6.83
N LEU A 110 4.72 -2.71 -7.36
CA LEU A 110 5.61 -1.85 -6.58
C LEU A 110 4.89 -1.09 -5.45
N ALA A 111 3.56 -1.00 -5.49
CA ALA A 111 2.79 -0.41 -4.40
C ALA A 111 2.90 -1.24 -3.10
N TRP A 112 3.15 -2.56 -3.19
CA TRP A 112 3.36 -3.41 -2.02
C TRP A 112 4.66 -3.09 -1.27
N PRO A 113 5.87 -3.15 -1.87
CA PRO A 113 7.08 -2.71 -1.15
C PRO A 113 7.01 -1.25 -0.70
N LEU A 114 6.33 -0.37 -1.44
CA LEU A 114 6.10 1.01 -1.04
C LEU A 114 5.24 1.11 0.23
N HIS A 115 4.19 0.28 0.37
CA HIS A 115 3.40 0.16 1.59
C HIS A 115 4.32 -0.11 2.79
N VAL A 116 5.11 -1.17 2.72
CA VAL A 116 6.02 -1.58 3.82
C VAL A 116 7.06 -0.50 4.13
N LEU A 117 7.61 0.14 3.08
CA LEU A 117 8.57 1.24 3.25
C LEU A 117 7.97 2.43 4.02
N THR A 118 6.70 2.75 3.77
CA THR A 118 6.02 3.83 4.48
C THR A 118 5.53 3.44 5.87
N ASP A 119 5.38 2.15 6.15
CA ASP A 119 5.05 1.64 7.48
C ASP A 119 6.23 1.71 8.45
N VAL A 120 7.44 1.51 7.97
CA VAL A 120 8.64 1.58 8.83
C VAL A 120 8.66 2.82 9.73
N PRO A 121 8.53 4.06 9.23
CA PRO A 121 8.53 5.25 10.07
C PRO A 121 7.20 5.50 10.79
N THR A 122 6.10 4.88 10.39
CA THR A 122 4.74 5.18 10.88
C THR A 122 4.17 4.10 11.80
N HIS A 123 4.94 3.06 12.09
CA HIS A 123 4.66 2.08 13.13
C HIS A 123 5.64 2.24 14.30
N GLY A 124 5.12 2.14 15.54
CA GLY A 124 5.92 2.23 16.76
C GLY A 124 6.42 0.86 17.23
N ALA A 125 7.14 0.88 18.35
CA ALA A 125 7.52 -0.33 19.06
C ALA A 125 6.26 -1.13 19.49
N GLY A 126 6.35 -2.46 19.45
CA GLY A 126 5.28 -3.36 19.87
C GLY A 126 4.93 -4.39 18.80
N ARG A 127 3.74 -4.97 18.90
CA ARG A 127 3.31 -6.09 18.04
C ARG A 127 3.20 -5.77 16.54
N PHE A 128 3.06 -4.51 16.20
CA PHE A 128 2.98 -4.02 14.81
C PHE A 128 4.25 -3.29 14.37
N LEU A 129 5.38 -3.58 15.02
CA LEU A 129 6.69 -3.19 14.50
C LEU A 129 6.86 -3.83 13.12
N THR A 130 7.21 -3.05 12.10
CA THR A 130 7.35 -3.57 10.73
C THR A 130 8.55 -4.51 10.64
N PRO A 131 8.35 -5.84 10.42
CA PRO A 131 9.41 -6.85 10.51
C PRO A 131 10.16 -7.02 9.19
N ILE A 132 10.83 -5.96 8.73
CA ILE A 132 11.42 -5.91 7.38
C ILE A 132 12.44 -7.03 7.09
N PHE A 133 13.12 -7.56 8.10
CA PHE A 133 14.11 -8.62 7.95
C PHE A 133 13.63 -10.02 8.33
N TRP A 134 12.35 -10.17 8.65
CA TRP A 134 11.78 -11.48 8.94
C TRP A 134 11.97 -12.44 7.75
N PRO A 135 12.27 -13.75 7.94
CA PRO A 135 12.40 -14.48 9.21
C PRO A 135 13.81 -14.48 9.83
N PHE A 136 14.75 -13.73 9.29
CA PHE A 136 16.15 -13.76 9.69
C PHE A 136 16.47 -12.92 10.93
N SER A 137 15.63 -11.90 11.20
CA SER A 137 15.80 -10.99 12.33
C SER A 137 14.49 -10.35 12.71
N ASP A 138 14.24 -10.19 14.01
CA ASP A 138 13.12 -9.43 14.58
C ASP A 138 13.41 -7.93 14.67
N TRP A 139 14.53 -7.47 14.12
CA TRP A 139 14.87 -6.05 14.13
C TRP A 139 13.86 -5.25 13.31
N GLY A 140 13.43 -4.13 13.88
CA GLY A 140 12.59 -3.16 13.22
C GLY A 140 12.83 -1.75 13.74
N PHE A 141 12.45 -0.76 12.97
CA PHE A 141 12.54 0.65 13.37
C PHE A 141 11.30 1.05 14.16
N ALA A 142 11.49 1.51 15.41
CA ALA A 142 10.42 2.04 16.23
C ALA A 142 10.10 3.49 15.84
N GLY A 143 9.21 3.66 14.88
CA GLY A 143 8.75 4.96 14.40
C GLY A 143 7.63 5.56 15.26
N TRP A 144 6.84 6.42 14.65
CA TRP A 144 5.70 7.10 15.32
C TRP A 144 4.39 6.43 14.91
N SER A 145 3.76 5.69 15.82
CA SER A 145 2.49 4.99 15.57
C SER A 145 1.39 5.98 15.11
N TRP A 146 0.94 5.85 13.87
CA TRP A 146 -0.06 6.75 13.27
C TRP A 146 -1.38 6.79 14.07
N TRP A 147 -1.75 5.71 14.77
CA TRP A 147 -2.95 5.63 15.61
C TRP A 147 -2.80 6.29 16.98
N ILE A 148 -1.58 6.61 17.40
CA ILE A 148 -1.28 7.33 18.64
C ILE A 148 -1.03 8.81 18.37
N TYR A 149 -0.35 9.11 17.25
CA TYR A 149 0.09 10.46 16.90
C TYR A 149 -0.75 11.06 15.77
N PRO A 150 -1.78 11.90 16.07
CA PRO A 150 -2.63 12.52 15.04
C PRO A 150 -1.84 13.28 13.96
N ARG A 151 -0.69 13.83 14.32
CA ARG A 151 0.19 14.53 13.38
C ARG A 151 0.71 13.60 12.27
N VAL A 152 0.98 12.35 12.58
CA VAL A 152 1.41 11.34 11.60
C VAL A 152 0.25 10.98 10.68
N PHE A 153 -0.93 10.76 11.24
CA PHE A 153 -2.13 10.48 10.47
C PHE A 153 -2.50 11.62 9.51
N PHE A 154 -2.75 12.82 10.05
CA PHE A 154 -3.15 13.97 9.22
C PHE A 154 -2.03 14.44 8.31
N GLY A 155 -0.77 14.40 8.77
CA GLY A 155 0.41 14.73 7.95
C GLY A 155 0.52 13.80 6.73
N GLY A 156 0.27 12.50 6.91
CA GLY A 156 0.22 11.53 5.81
C GLY A 156 -0.84 11.91 4.76
N TRP A 157 -2.06 12.21 5.18
CA TRP A 157 -3.13 12.62 4.27
C TRP A 157 -2.85 13.94 3.55
N ILE A 158 -2.24 14.92 4.22
CA ILE A 158 -1.81 16.18 3.60
C ILE A 158 -0.74 15.92 2.54
N LEU A 159 0.27 15.09 2.85
CA LEU A 159 1.33 14.74 1.90
C LEU A 159 0.78 14.02 0.67
N VAL A 160 -0.15 13.09 0.85
CA VAL A 160 -0.78 12.38 -0.26
C VAL A 160 -1.67 13.30 -1.09
N GLY A 161 -2.40 14.22 -0.45
CA GLY A 161 -3.16 15.26 -1.16
C GLY A 161 -2.23 16.13 -2.02
N ALA A 162 -1.11 16.60 -1.45
CA ALA A 162 -0.10 17.35 -2.20
C ALA A 162 0.50 16.53 -3.36
N LEU A 163 0.81 15.25 -3.13
CA LEU A 163 1.29 14.34 -4.17
C LEU A 163 0.30 14.25 -5.35
N TRP A 164 -0.99 14.08 -5.07
CA TRP A 164 -2.02 14.04 -6.12
C TRP A 164 -2.17 15.37 -6.84
N LEU A 165 -2.04 16.51 -6.17
CA LEU A 165 -2.01 17.82 -6.83
C LEU A 165 -0.82 17.92 -7.81
N VAL A 166 0.36 17.44 -7.42
CA VAL A 166 1.52 17.36 -8.31
C VAL A 166 1.25 16.44 -9.50
N VAL A 167 0.68 15.26 -9.28
CA VAL A 167 0.29 14.33 -10.37
C VAL A 167 -0.64 15.02 -11.35
N VAL A 168 -1.68 15.70 -10.88
CA VAL A 168 -2.65 16.41 -11.72
C VAL A 168 -2.00 17.55 -12.47
N ALA A 169 -1.20 18.39 -11.78
CA ALA A 169 -0.50 19.53 -12.40
C ALA A 169 0.44 19.07 -13.54
N LEU A 170 1.24 18.03 -13.29
CA LEU A 170 2.12 17.46 -14.31
C LEU A 170 1.34 16.89 -15.51
N ARG A 171 0.18 16.29 -15.26
CA ARG A 171 -0.68 15.78 -16.31
C ARG A 171 -1.30 16.89 -17.16
N LEU A 172 -1.75 17.97 -16.53
CA LEU A 172 -2.30 19.13 -17.22
C LEU A 172 -1.22 19.85 -18.05
N ALA A 173 -0.01 20.01 -17.51
CA ALA A 173 1.11 20.60 -18.22
C ALA A 173 1.47 19.80 -19.49
N ARG A 174 1.50 18.47 -19.38
CA ARG A 174 1.85 17.55 -20.51
C ARG A 174 0.79 17.47 -21.61
N ARG A 175 -0.44 17.94 -21.36
CA ARG A 175 -1.50 18.01 -22.40
C ARG A 175 -1.35 19.20 -23.33
N LYS A 176 -0.56 20.21 -22.92
CA LYS A 176 -0.37 21.46 -23.68
C LYS A 176 0.84 21.42 -24.62
N THR A 177 1.66 20.38 -24.52
CA THR A 177 2.80 20.10 -25.38
C THR A 177 2.51 18.92 -26.32
#